data_ffde9d0868078c75f01a20a844273716
#
_entry.id   ffde9d0868078c75f01a20a844273716
#
_cell.length_a   1.000
_cell.length_b   1.000
_cell.length_c   1.000
_cell.angle_alpha   90.00
_cell.angle_beta   90.00
_cell.angle_gamma   90.00
#
_symmetry.space_group_name_H-M   'P 1'
#
loop_
_entity.id
_entity.type
_entity.pdbx_description
1 polymer ?
#
loop_
_entity_poly.entity_id
_entity_poly.type
_entity_poly.pdbx_seq_one_letter_code
_entity_poly.pdbx_strand_id
1 'polypeptide(L)'
;MTTFLDVRALWGGGDVSDSVQIKTGTSAANYTDMSAGLMLDFIHGRDVLIGTHGFNVNRTDGIDCLSKWEGLLTLPASGVFLGLLWPGDSESVHALSYPVEPRHATAAGAMIAAFVDKNFGEAASISFVSHSLGSRVILTAISKLNLPVRRAILMAGAIGDDCLTAEFADVPGKVGAVSVMSSKQDDVLRWAFPLGDLAAAIFDHDHPWWESALGRFGPKQRPDHYLSPCQIPDTWNYGHGNYLQVDPPAQAVIPPATMIPNSGLPPLRGANGWQEAWSASVVSGRFK
;
A
#
# COMPACT_ATOMS: atom_id res chain seq x y z
N MET A 1 -6.30 13.47 13.07
CA MET A 1 -7.02 13.92 11.86
C MET A 1 -6.10 13.65 10.69
N THR A 2 -6.53 12.80 9.78
CA THR A 2 -5.70 12.30 8.69
C THR A 2 -5.61 13.32 7.56
N THR A 3 -4.41 13.49 7.03
CA THR A 3 -4.18 14.26 5.79
C THR A 3 -4.18 13.31 4.60
N PHE A 4 -4.86 13.69 3.52
CA PHE A 4 -5.02 12.87 2.34
C PHE A 4 -4.45 13.52 1.09
N LEU A 5 -3.88 12.69 0.24
CA LEU A 5 -3.60 12.96 -1.17
C LEU A 5 -4.70 12.25 -1.97
N ASP A 6 -5.67 13.00 -2.48
CA ASP A 6 -6.82 12.46 -3.20
C ASP A 6 -6.63 12.68 -4.70
N VAL A 7 -6.54 11.59 -5.44
CA VAL A 7 -6.39 11.59 -6.91
C VAL A 7 -7.67 11.11 -7.63
N ARG A 8 -8.80 11.10 -6.95
CA ARG A 8 -10.10 10.70 -7.50
C ARG A 8 -10.77 11.90 -8.17
N ALA A 9 -11.25 11.74 -9.40
CA ALA A 9 -11.94 12.80 -10.12
C ALA A 9 -13.31 13.14 -9.52
N LEU A 10 -14.09 12.11 -9.16
CA LEU A 10 -15.46 12.24 -8.67
C LEU A 10 -15.61 11.69 -7.25
N TRP A 11 -16.70 12.08 -6.57
CA TRP A 11 -17.00 11.54 -5.25
C TRP A 11 -17.32 10.04 -5.30
N GLY A 12 -18.13 9.60 -6.23
CA GLY A 12 -18.48 8.20 -6.45
C GLY A 12 -17.88 7.68 -7.74
N GLY A 13 -17.12 6.59 -7.69
CA GLY A 13 -16.51 5.92 -8.84
C GLY A 13 -15.60 6.80 -9.70
N GLY A 14 -15.24 6.32 -10.84
CA GLY A 14 -14.69 7.14 -11.93
C GLY A 14 -13.18 7.11 -12.07
N ASP A 15 -12.70 8.07 -12.84
CA ASP A 15 -11.31 8.17 -13.28
C ASP A 15 -10.40 8.86 -12.26
N VAL A 16 -9.11 8.79 -12.54
CA VAL A 16 -8.09 9.60 -11.87
C VAL A 16 -8.30 11.08 -12.25
N SER A 17 -8.22 11.97 -11.27
CA SER A 17 -8.35 13.42 -11.47
C SER A 17 -7.16 13.99 -12.26
N ASP A 18 -7.30 15.23 -12.75
CA ASP A 18 -6.20 15.93 -13.43
C ASP A 18 -5.13 16.47 -12.45
N SER A 19 -5.40 16.45 -11.14
CA SER A 19 -4.49 16.97 -10.12
C SER A 19 -4.72 16.30 -8.77
N VAL A 20 -3.68 16.26 -7.94
CA VAL A 20 -3.77 15.81 -6.55
C VAL A 20 -4.49 16.85 -5.72
N GLN A 21 -5.59 16.47 -5.08
CA GLN A 21 -6.30 17.29 -4.10
C GLN A 21 -5.76 16.97 -2.70
N ILE A 22 -5.46 18.00 -1.93
CA ILE A 22 -5.01 17.85 -0.55
C ILE A 22 -6.21 18.05 0.35
N LYS A 23 -6.53 17.04 1.15
CA LYS A 23 -7.70 17.04 2.03
C LYS A 23 -7.30 16.64 3.44
N THR A 24 -8.19 16.92 4.38
CA THR A 24 -8.05 16.47 5.77
C THR A 24 -9.40 16.05 6.34
N GLY A 25 -9.40 15.05 7.22
CA GLY A 25 -10.62 14.54 7.83
C GLY A 25 -10.41 13.21 8.54
N THR A 26 -11.49 12.65 9.07
CA THR A 26 -11.53 11.29 9.64
C THR A 26 -12.72 10.49 9.14
N SER A 27 -13.62 11.15 8.41
CA SER A 27 -14.81 10.55 7.79
C SER A 27 -15.27 11.44 6.62
N ALA A 28 -16.14 10.94 5.77
CA ALA A 28 -16.72 11.71 4.67
C ALA A 28 -17.44 13.00 5.16
N ALA A 29 -17.99 12.99 6.36
CA ALA A 29 -18.71 14.14 6.92
C ALA A 29 -17.82 15.33 7.30
N ASN A 30 -16.54 15.09 7.56
CA ASN A 30 -15.57 16.12 7.95
C ASN A 30 -14.37 16.22 6.97
N TYR A 31 -14.56 15.74 5.75
CA TYR A 31 -13.54 15.72 4.70
C TYR A 31 -13.49 17.05 3.97
N THR A 32 -12.45 17.85 4.24
CA THR A 32 -12.34 19.24 3.79
C THR A 32 -11.02 19.51 3.10
N ASP A 33 -10.97 20.57 2.30
CA ASP A 33 -9.75 21.03 1.65
C ASP A 33 -8.69 21.48 2.66
N MET A 34 -7.44 21.12 2.38
CA MET A 34 -6.25 21.61 3.05
C MET A 34 -5.39 22.40 2.05
N SER A 35 -4.88 23.56 2.43
CA SER A 35 -4.00 24.30 1.54
C SER A 35 -2.66 23.59 1.33
N ALA A 36 -2.05 23.81 0.16
CA ALA A 36 -0.73 23.25 -0.13
C ALA A 36 0.33 23.75 0.88
N GLY A 37 0.25 25.02 1.31
CA GLY A 37 1.16 25.57 2.31
C GLY A 37 1.09 24.83 3.65
N LEU A 38 -0.12 24.56 4.16
CA LEU A 38 -0.30 23.80 5.40
C LEU A 38 0.22 22.35 5.28
N MET A 39 0.04 21.73 4.12
CA MET A 39 0.59 20.38 3.88
C MET A 39 2.12 20.42 3.85
N LEU A 40 2.73 21.42 3.20
CA LEU A 40 4.18 21.57 3.17
C LEU A 40 4.75 21.79 4.57
N ASP A 41 4.13 22.64 5.39
CA ASP A 41 4.52 22.85 6.80
C ASP A 41 4.38 21.55 7.61
N PHE A 42 3.34 20.76 7.33
CA PHE A 42 3.07 19.49 8.00
C PHE A 42 4.14 18.44 7.73
N ILE A 43 4.72 18.39 6.53
CA ILE A 43 5.74 17.40 6.14
C ILE A 43 7.18 17.90 6.27
N HIS A 44 7.41 19.20 6.47
CA HIS A 44 8.75 19.78 6.54
C HIS A 44 9.60 19.13 7.64
N GLY A 45 10.75 18.58 7.27
CA GLY A 45 11.67 17.91 8.18
C GLY A 45 11.10 16.62 8.83
N ARG A 46 10.00 16.07 8.31
CA ARG A 46 9.32 14.89 8.88
C ARG A 46 9.60 13.62 8.07
N ASP A 47 9.50 12.50 8.76
CA ASP A 47 9.48 11.17 8.14
C ASP A 47 8.06 10.89 7.64
N VAL A 48 7.85 10.95 6.33
CA VAL A 48 6.52 10.80 5.72
C VAL A 48 6.26 9.36 5.34
N LEU A 49 5.12 8.84 5.79
CA LEU A 49 4.58 7.55 5.40
C LEU A 49 3.31 7.76 4.57
N ILE A 50 3.34 7.39 3.30
CA ILE A 50 2.18 7.43 2.40
C ILE A 50 1.55 6.05 2.34
N GLY A 51 0.29 5.92 2.83
CA GLY A 51 -0.46 4.68 2.86
C GLY A 51 -1.63 4.66 1.88
N THR A 52 -1.86 3.54 1.17
CA THR A 52 -2.95 3.43 0.20
C THR A 52 -3.74 2.14 0.31
N HIS A 53 -5.03 2.24 0.02
CA HIS A 53 -6.01 1.14 0.02
C HIS A 53 -5.92 0.28 -1.26
N GLY A 54 -6.66 -0.82 -1.28
CA GLY A 54 -6.77 -1.74 -2.40
C GLY A 54 -7.92 -1.45 -3.36
N PHE A 55 -8.29 -2.49 -4.12
CA PHE A 55 -9.44 -2.52 -5.02
C PHE A 55 -10.77 -2.54 -4.27
N ASN A 56 -11.85 -2.13 -4.94
CA ASN A 56 -13.23 -2.10 -4.44
C ASN A 56 -13.41 -1.26 -3.17
N VAL A 57 -12.68 -0.15 -3.09
CA VAL A 57 -12.76 0.81 -1.97
C VAL A 57 -13.22 2.14 -2.53
N ASN A 58 -14.46 2.53 -2.24
CA ASN A 58 -14.98 3.84 -2.57
C ASN A 58 -14.33 4.94 -1.71
N ARG A 59 -14.60 6.22 -2.03
CA ARG A 59 -13.98 7.35 -1.31
C ARG A 59 -14.31 7.33 0.19
N THR A 60 -15.56 7.09 0.56
CA THR A 60 -16.00 7.07 1.96
C THR A 60 -15.28 5.98 2.74
N ASP A 61 -15.28 4.75 2.22
CA ASP A 61 -14.61 3.62 2.83
C ASP A 61 -13.09 3.81 2.89
N GLY A 62 -12.51 4.46 1.86
CA GLY A 62 -11.10 4.79 1.83
C GLY A 62 -10.70 5.81 2.89
N ILE A 63 -11.49 6.86 3.10
CA ILE A 63 -11.27 7.85 4.16
C ILE A 63 -11.33 7.15 5.53
N ASP A 64 -12.38 6.38 5.78
CA ASP A 64 -12.58 5.67 7.05
C ASP A 64 -11.46 4.65 7.30
N CYS A 65 -11.12 3.85 6.31
CA CYS A 65 -10.07 2.83 6.40
C CYS A 65 -8.70 3.44 6.69
N LEU A 66 -8.28 4.45 5.92
CA LEU A 66 -6.96 5.07 6.08
C LEU A 66 -6.88 5.88 7.39
N SER A 67 -7.97 6.51 7.83
CA SER A 67 -8.02 7.20 9.11
C SER A 67 -7.91 6.22 10.30
N LYS A 68 -8.61 5.10 10.23
CA LYS A 68 -8.47 4.02 11.22
C LYS A 68 -7.05 3.45 11.21
N TRP A 69 -6.48 3.28 10.04
CA TRP A 69 -5.12 2.79 9.91
C TRP A 69 -4.09 3.74 10.53
N GLU A 70 -4.17 5.05 10.25
CA GLU A 70 -3.33 6.04 10.95
C GLU A 70 -3.43 5.90 12.48
N GLY A 71 -4.66 5.73 13.00
CA GLY A 71 -4.91 5.57 14.43
C GLY A 71 -4.29 4.30 15.05
N LEU A 72 -3.94 3.31 14.24
CA LEU A 72 -3.27 2.08 14.68
C LEU A 72 -1.74 2.20 14.63
N LEU A 73 -1.21 3.18 13.90
CA LEU A 73 0.22 3.33 13.72
C LEU A 73 0.87 3.97 14.95
N THR A 74 1.94 3.36 15.45
CA THR A 74 2.82 3.97 16.44
C THR A 74 3.94 4.69 15.71
N LEU A 75 3.67 5.92 15.27
CA LEU A 75 4.68 6.75 14.60
C LEU A 75 5.60 7.41 15.62
N PRO A 76 6.90 7.55 15.34
CA PRO A 76 7.79 8.40 16.14
C PRO A 76 7.36 9.87 16.04
N ALA A 77 7.86 10.71 16.94
CA ALA A 77 7.51 12.13 16.95
C ALA A 77 7.82 12.88 15.64
N SER A 78 8.81 12.42 14.87
CA SER A 78 9.13 12.91 13.52
C SER A 78 8.23 12.34 12.43
N GLY A 79 7.47 11.28 12.71
CA GLY A 79 6.67 10.59 11.70
C GLY A 79 5.31 11.23 11.46
N VAL A 80 4.90 11.26 10.19
CA VAL A 80 3.56 11.67 9.76
C VAL A 80 3.01 10.66 8.76
N PHE A 81 1.69 10.46 8.81
CA PHE A 81 0.97 9.62 7.86
C PHE A 81 0.18 10.46 6.87
N LEU A 82 0.21 10.08 5.60
CA LEU A 82 -0.64 10.62 4.55
C LEU A 82 -1.44 9.47 3.92
N GLY A 83 -2.76 9.60 3.90
CA GLY A 83 -3.62 8.64 3.21
C GLY A 83 -3.69 8.95 1.72
N LEU A 84 -3.41 7.99 0.86
CA LEU A 84 -3.57 8.12 -0.59
C LEU A 84 -4.87 7.48 -1.03
N LEU A 85 -5.79 8.30 -1.55
CA LEU A 85 -7.07 7.87 -2.13
C LEU A 85 -6.99 7.88 -3.65
N TRP A 86 -7.24 6.72 -4.25
CA TRP A 86 -7.26 6.53 -5.70
C TRP A 86 -8.59 5.86 -6.13
N PRO A 87 -9.05 6.00 -7.39
CA PRO A 87 -10.31 5.39 -7.86
C PRO A 87 -10.13 3.88 -8.05
N GLY A 88 -10.29 3.13 -6.97
CA GLY A 88 -10.24 1.66 -6.95
C GLY A 88 -11.61 0.99 -7.02
N ASP A 89 -12.68 1.75 -7.24
CA ASP A 89 -14.08 1.32 -7.27
C ASP A 89 -14.74 1.80 -8.57
N SER A 90 -14.41 1.19 -9.71
CA SER A 90 -15.13 1.52 -10.93
C SER A 90 -16.60 1.03 -10.85
N GLU A 91 -17.54 1.89 -11.28
CA GLU A 91 -18.99 1.64 -11.23
C GLU A 91 -19.47 0.47 -12.14
N SER A 92 -18.58 -0.11 -12.92
CA SER A 92 -18.93 -1.21 -13.83
C SER A 92 -18.85 -2.57 -13.13
N VAL A 93 -20.05 -3.07 -12.81
CA VAL A 93 -20.37 -4.47 -12.46
C VAL A 93 -19.23 -5.30 -11.85
N HIS A 94 -19.10 -5.17 -10.58
CA HIS A 94 -18.34 -5.93 -9.55
C HIS A 94 -17.19 -6.89 -9.94
N ALA A 95 -17.31 -7.73 -10.93
CA ALA A 95 -16.27 -8.70 -11.30
C ALA A 95 -15.67 -8.43 -12.68
N LEU A 96 -16.33 -7.62 -13.52
CA LEU A 96 -15.91 -7.34 -14.89
C LEU A 96 -15.04 -6.07 -15.01
N SER A 97 -14.88 -5.31 -13.93
CA SER A 97 -14.07 -4.08 -13.92
C SER A 97 -12.60 -4.30 -13.56
N TYR A 98 -12.24 -5.47 -13.07
CA TYR A 98 -10.86 -5.79 -12.66
C TYR A 98 -9.80 -5.50 -13.77
N PRO A 99 -10.06 -5.71 -15.07
CA PRO A 99 -9.08 -5.39 -16.11
C PRO A 99 -8.78 -3.90 -16.29
N VAL A 100 -9.67 -3.01 -15.83
CA VAL A 100 -9.52 -1.55 -15.98
C VAL A 100 -8.77 -0.94 -14.79
N GLU A 101 -8.89 -1.54 -13.62
CA GLU A 101 -8.32 -1.04 -12.37
C GLU A 101 -6.78 -0.96 -12.34
N PRO A 102 -6.01 -1.88 -12.95
CA PRO A 102 -4.56 -1.73 -13.07
C PRO A 102 -4.15 -0.45 -13.81
N ARG A 103 -4.96 0.02 -14.79
CA ARG A 103 -4.72 1.28 -15.51
C ARG A 103 -4.93 2.49 -14.60
N HIS A 104 -6.00 2.49 -13.79
CA HIS A 104 -6.26 3.54 -12.81
C HIS A 104 -5.18 3.55 -11.72
N ALA A 105 -4.76 2.39 -11.22
CA ALA A 105 -3.66 2.27 -10.27
C ALA A 105 -2.35 2.85 -10.85
N THR A 106 -2.02 2.52 -12.11
CA THR A 106 -0.84 3.05 -12.80
C THR A 106 -0.93 4.56 -13.01
N ALA A 107 -2.09 5.08 -13.44
CA ALA A 107 -2.29 6.52 -13.61
C ALA A 107 -2.19 7.28 -12.29
N ALA A 108 -2.81 6.76 -11.23
CA ALA A 108 -2.73 7.31 -9.88
C ALA A 108 -1.27 7.34 -9.37
N GLY A 109 -0.53 6.23 -9.54
CA GLY A 109 0.88 6.15 -9.17
C GLY A 109 1.76 7.18 -9.90
N ALA A 110 1.53 7.37 -11.21
CA ALA A 110 2.26 8.37 -11.99
C ALA A 110 1.98 9.80 -11.52
N MET A 111 0.72 10.11 -11.19
CA MET A 111 0.33 11.42 -10.67
C MET A 111 0.95 11.69 -9.31
N ILE A 112 0.94 10.70 -8.42
CA ILE A 112 1.55 10.82 -7.09
C ILE A 112 3.06 11.01 -7.21
N ALA A 113 3.75 10.32 -8.10
CA ALA A 113 5.18 10.53 -8.33
C ALA A 113 5.49 11.99 -8.66
N ALA A 114 4.80 12.56 -9.65
CA ALA A 114 4.99 13.94 -10.06
C ALA A 114 4.68 14.93 -8.92
N PHE A 115 3.63 14.67 -8.14
CA PHE A 115 3.27 15.51 -7.00
C PHE A 115 4.31 15.45 -5.87
N VAL A 116 4.79 14.26 -5.54
CA VAL A 116 5.80 14.03 -4.49
C VAL A 116 7.13 14.66 -4.90
N ASP A 117 7.60 14.45 -6.12
CA ASP A 117 8.85 15.07 -6.62
C ASP A 117 8.79 16.60 -6.53
N LYS A 118 7.64 17.17 -6.81
CA LYS A 118 7.46 18.64 -6.76
C LYS A 118 7.43 19.21 -5.35
N ASN A 119 6.85 18.49 -4.39
CA ASN A 119 6.43 19.06 -3.12
C ASN A 119 7.16 18.48 -1.89
N PHE A 120 7.83 17.33 -1.98
CA PHE A 120 8.35 16.61 -0.80
C PHE A 120 9.87 16.72 -0.62
N GLY A 121 10.52 17.63 -1.35
CA GLY A 121 11.98 17.82 -1.25
C GLY A 121 12.47 18.17 0.16
N GLU A 122 11.64 18.79 1.00
CA GLU A 122 11.97 19.16 2.37
C GLU A 122 11.54 18.13 3.43
N ALA A 123 10.99 16.98 3.01
CA ALA A 123 10.73 15.86 3.93
C ALA A 123 12.05 15.18 4.34
N ALA A 124 12.16 14.77 5.60
CA ALA A 124 13.35 14.06 6.08
C ALA A 124 13.49 12.68 5.43
N SER A 125 12.39 12.00 5.18
CA SER A 125 12.33 10.76 4.40
C SER A 125 10.93 10.50 3.87
N ILE A 126 10.83 9.70 2.80
CA ILE A 126 9.58 9.27 2.19
C ILE A 126 9.52 7.75 2.22
N SER A 127 8.40 7.21 2.68
CA SER A 127 8.13 5.78 2.69
C SER A 127 6.71 5.52 2.19
N PHE A 128 6.51 4.36 1.60
CA PHE A 128 5.20 3.95 1.08
C PHE A 128 4.74 2.65 1.70
N VAL A 129 3.43 2.54 1.85
CA VAL A 129 2.78 1.30 2.25
C VAL A 129 1.47 1.11 1.50
N SER A 130 1.19 -0.11 1.13
CA SER A 130 0.00 -0.46 0.35
C SER A 130 -0.68 -1.72 0.84
N HIS A 131 -1.96 -1.79 0.53
CA HIS A 131 -2.75 -3.00 0.64
C HIS A 131 -3.25 -3.42 -0.75
N SER A 132 -3.19 -4.73 -1.05
CA SER A 132 -3.80 -5.33 -2.25
C SER A 132 -3.32 -4.66 -3.56
N LEU A 133 -4.24 -4.27 -4.44
CA LEU A 133 -3.94 -3.58 -5.72
C LEU A 133 -3.29 -2.20 -5.53
N GLY A 134 -3.38 -1.58 -4.34
CA GLY A 134 -2.60 -0.40 -4.00
C GLY A 134 -1.08 -0.62 -4.13
N SER A 135 -0.61 -1.88 -4.16
CA SER A 135 0.78 -2.22 -4.45
C SER A 135 1.21 -1.73 -5.84
N ARG A 136 0.35 -1.85 -6.85
CA ARG A 136 0.61 -1.31 -8.19
C ARG A 136 0.72 0.23 -8.17
N VAL A 137 -0.14 0.90 -7.39
CA VAL A 137 -0.08 2.37 -7.24
C VAL A 137 1.27 2.81 -6.73
N ILE A 138 1.74 2.23 -5.60
CA ILE A 138 3.01 2.66 -5.01
C ILE A 138 4.23 2.20 -5.80
N LEU A 139 4.22 1.00 -6.40
CA LEU A 139 5.32 0.55 -7.25
C LEU A 139 5.47 1.44 -8.48
N THR A 140 4.36 1.82 -9.12
CA THR A 140 4.37 2.79 -10.21
C THR A 140 4.87 4.16 -9.76
N ALA A 141 4.44 4.63 -8.58
CA ALA A 141 4.92 5.90 -8.05
C ALA A 141 6.43 5.86 -7.82
N ILE A 142 6.96 4.84 -7.15
CA ILE A 142 8.39 4.69 -6.86
C ILE A 142 9.21 4.57 -8.16
N SER A 143 8.73 3.78 -9.13
CA SER A 143 9.41 3.65 -10.43
C SER A 143 9.59 5.00 -11.14
N LYS A 144 8.66 5.93 -10.97
CA LYS A 144 8.68 7.25 -11.62
C LYS A 144 9.29 8.37 -10.76
N LEU A 145 9.47 8.15 -9.47
CA LEU A 145 10.06 9.14 -8.55
C LEU A 145 11.54 9.38 -8.83
N ASN A 146 11.95 10.65 -8.67
CA ASN A 146 13.34 11.08 -8.63
C ASN A 146 13.86 11.18 -7.18
N LEU A 147 12.98 11.50 -6.22
CA LEU A 147 13.33 11.55 -4.80
C LEU A 147 13.59 10.14 -4.26
N PRO A 148 14.59 9.98 -3.37
CA PRO A 148 14.89 8.67 -2.77
C PRO A 148 13.74 8.22 -1.84
N VAL A 149 13.40 6.95 -1.93
CA VAL A 149 12.41 6.31 -1.07
C VAL A 149 13.10 5.48 -0.02
N ARG A 150 12.76 5.68 1.25
CA ARG A 150 13.35 4.94 2.34
C ARG A 150 12.84 3.51 2.42
N ARG A 151 11.50 3.34 2.26
CA ARG A 151 10.85 2.05 2.34
C ARG A 151 9.65 1.91 1.43
N ALA A 152 9.49 0.70 0.90
CA ALA A 152 8.27 0.23 0.27
C ALA A 152 7.77 -1.01 1.03
N ILE A 153 6.52 -0.99 1.51
CA ILE A 153 5.88 -2.10 2.20
C ILE A 153 4.62 -2.50 1.44
N LEU A 154 4.59 -3.75 0.99
CA LEU A 154 3.53 -4.33 0.19
C LEU A 154 2.79 -5.36 1.02
N MET A 155 1.54 -5.06 1.43
CA MET A 155 0.70 -5.96 2.21
C MET A 155 -0.35 -6.60 1.31
N ALA A 156 -0.45 -7.91 1.32
CA ALA A 156 -1.41 -8.66 0.50
C ALA A 156 -1.40 -8.23 -0.98
N GLY A 157 -0.23 -7.94 -1.56
CA GLY A 157 -0.11 -7.34 -2.89
C GLY A 157 -0.83 -8.13 -3.98
N ALA A 158 -1.85 -7.54 -4.61
CA ALA A 158 -2.57 -8.11 -5.74
C ALA A 158 -1.85 -7.75 -7.06
N ILE A 159 -0.67 -8.32 -7.23
CA ILE A 159 0.22 -8.16 -8.38
C ILE A 159 1.07 -9.42 -8.51
N GLY A 160 1.61 -9.72 -9.69
CA GLY A 160 2.44 -10.89 -9.94
C GLY A 160 3.61 -11.04 -8.96
N ASP A 161 3.94 -12.27 -8.60
CA ASP A 161 5.02 -12.57 -7.64
C ASP A 161 6.42 -12.28 -8.18
N ASP A 162 6.56 -12.10 -9.48
CA ASP A 162 7.80 -11.69 -10.15
C ASP A 162 7.91 -10.19 -10.42
N CYS A 163 6.89 -9.39 -10.09
CA CYS A 163 6.79 -7.97 -10.43
C CYS A 163 8.04 -7.15 -10.02
N LEU A 164 8.70 -7.49 -8.91
CA LEU A 164 9.90 -6.80 -8.41
C LEU A 164 11.18 -7.16 -9.18
N THR A 165 11.13 -8.12 -10.07
CA THR A 165 12.25 -8.53 -10.94
C THR A 165 11.90 -8.47 -12.43
N ALA A 166 10.64 -8.15 -12.75
CA ALA A 166 10.11 -7.97 -14.10
C ALA A 166 9.59 -6.54 -14.31
N GLU A 167 8.28 -6.31 -14.19
CA GLU A 167 7.62 -5.03 -14.49
C GLU A 167 8.20 -3.84 -13.68
N PHE A 168 8.54 -4.06 -12.41
CA PHE A 168 9.09 -3.05 -11.49
C PHE A 168 10.51 -3.39 -11.04
N ALA A 169 11.33 -3.95 -11.93
CA ALA A 169 12.70 -4.34 -11.62
C ALA A 169 13.61 -3.17 -11.21
N ASP A 170 13.25 -1.94 -11.56
CA ASP A 170 13.94 -0.72 -11.16
C ASP A 170 13.64 -0.27 -9.72
N VAL A 171 12.48 -0.67 -9.17
CA VAL A 171 12.01 -0.21 -7.84
C VAL A 171 12.96 -0.64 -6.70
N PRO A 172 13.44 -1.89 -6.62
CA PRO A 172 14.35 -2.28 -5.55
C PRO A 172 15.61 -1.42 -5.46
N GLY A 173 16.13 -0.92 -6.60
CA GLY A 173 17.28 -0.03 -6.66
C GLY A 173 17.00 1.41 -6.23
N LYS A 174 15.72 1.83 -6.17
CA LYS A 174 15.29 3.19 -5.79
C LYS A 174 14.88 3.31 -4.32
N VAL A 175 14.80 2.20 -3.62
CA VAL A 175 14.37 2.18 -2.21
C VAL A 175 15.49 1.69 -1.30
N GLY A 176 15.54 2.21 -0.10
CA GLY A 176 16.43 1.69 0.93
C GLY A 176 16.08 0.27 1.36
N ALA A 177 14.79 -0.11 1.31
CA ALA A 177 14.36 -1.48 1.51
C ALA A 177 12.92 -1.73 1.01
N VAL A 178 12.68 -2.95 0.50
CA VAL A 178 11.36 -3.49 0.17
C VAL A 178 10.98 -4.57 1.17
N SER A 179 9.76 -4.53 1.67
CA SER A 179 9.16 -5.58 2.49
C SER A 179 7.83 -6.02 1.87
N VAL A 180 7.64 -7.33 1.76
CA VAL A 180 6.38 -7.92 1.31
C VAL A 180 5.79 -8.71 2.46
N MET A 181 4.57 -8.38 2.87
CA MET A 181 3.81 -9.14 3.84
C MET A 181 2.80 -10.00 3.10
N SER A 182 2.99 -11.30 3.15
CA SER A 182 2.22 -12.29 2.39
C SER A 182 1.61 -13.36 3.29
N SER A 183 0.44 -13.88 2.91
CA SER A 183 -0.24 -14.97 3.61
C SER A 183 -0.80 -15.99 2.64
N LYS A 184 -0.45 -17.26 2.82
CA LYS A 184 -1.03 -18.36 2.04
C LYS A 184 -2.52 -18.58 2.32
N GLN A 185 -3.00 -18.06 3.45
CA GLN A 185 -4.42 -18.10 3.86
C GLN A 185 -5.26 -16.99 3.23
N ASP A 186 -4.67 -16.20 2.32
CA ASP A 186 -5.39 -15.17 1.58
C ASP A 186 -6.24 -15.81 0.46
N ASP A 187 -7.51 -16.05 0.76
CA ASP A 187 -8.44 -16.65 -0.18
C ASP A 187 -8.87 -15.70 -1.30
N VAL A 188 -8.84 -14.38 -1.06
CA VAL A 188 -9.13 -13.39 -2.12
C VAL A 188 -8.07 -13.49 -3.21
N LEU A 189 -6.80 -13.47 -2.84
CA LEU A 189 -5.70 -13.65 -3.80
C LEU A 189 -5.65 -15.04 -4.40
N ARG A 190 -6.20 -16.03 -3.72
CA ARG A 190 -6.28 -17.40 -4.24
C ARG A 190 -7.26 -17.56 -5.38
N TRP A 191 -8.42 -16.91 -5.27
CA TRP A 191 -9.55 -17.15 -6.18
C TRP A 191 -9.83 -15.96 -7.12
N ALA A 192 -9.73 -14.73 -6.61
CA ALA A 192 -10.06 -13.53 -7.38
C ALA A 192 -8.89 -13.08 -8.27
N PHE A 193 -7.64 -13.23 -7.80
CA PHE A 193 -6.48 -12.79 -8.56
C PHE A 193 -6.31 -13.55 -9.88
N PRO A 194 -6.34 -14.91 -9.93
CA PRO A 194 -6.26 -15.65 -11.20
C PRO A 194 -7.40 -15.34 -12.17
N LEU A 195 -8.61 -15.05 -11.67
CA LEU A 195 -9.75 -14.66 -12.51
C LEU A 195 -9.57 -13.27 -13.09
N GLY A 196 -8.98 -12.35 -12.33
CA GLY A 196 -8.64 -11.01 -12.79
C GLY A 196 -7.51 -11.01 -13.81
N ASP A 197 -6.48 -11.81 -13.59
CA ASP A 197 -5.38 -12.01 -14.55
C ASP A 197 -5.85 -12.65 -15.84
N LEU A 198 -6.77 -13.62 -15.77
CA LEU A 198 -7.38 -14.19 -16.97
C LEU A 198 -8.13 -13.13 -17.78
N ALA A 199 -8.88 -12.23 -17.13
CA ALA A 199 -9.56 -11.15 -17.81
C ALA A 199 -8.56 -10.12 -18.37
N ALA A 200 -7.49 -9.81 -17.66
CA ALA A 200 -6.42 -8.92 -18.13
C ALA A 200 -5.65 -9.54 -19.31
N ALA A 201 -5.32 -10.83 -19.24
CA ALA A 201 -4.62 -11.55 -20.31
C ALA A 201 -5.42 -11.67 -21.63
N ILE A 202 -6.76 -11.59 -21.56
CA ILE A 202 -7.60 -11.52 -22.77
C ILE A 202 -7.42 -10.17 -23.50
N PHE A 203 -7.05 -9.11 -22.76
CA PHE A 203 -6.90 -7.75 -23.29
C PHE A 203 -5.42 -7.31 -23.41
N ASP A 204 -4.49 -8.00 -22.74
CA ASP A 204 -3.07 -7.68 -22.78
C ASP A 204 -2.27 -8.99 -22.84
N HIS A 205 -1.67 -9.27 -24.01
CA HIS A 205 -1.03 -10.54 -24.33
C HIS A 205 0.27 -10.82 -23.57
N ASP A 206 0.74 -9.90 -22.71
CA ASP A 206 2.06 -9.96 -22.07
C ASP A 206 2.04 -10.53 -20.63
N HIS A 207 0.86 -10.83 -20.05
CA HIS A 207 0.74 -11.40 -18.71
C HIS A 207 0.18 -12.83 -18.72
N PRO A 208 0.96 -13.81 -18.26
CA PRO A 208 0.48 -15.18 -18.17
C PRO A 208 -0.58 -15.35 -17.05
N TRP A 209 -1.74 -15.86 -17.39
CA TRP A 209 -2.90 -16.10 -16.50
C TRP A 209 -2.67 -17.07 -15.32
N TRP A 210 -1.49 -17.68 -15.22
CA TRP A 210 -1.10 -18.63 -14.15
C TRP A 210 -0.13 -18.03 -13.12
N GLU A 211 0.08 -16.73 -13.10
CA GLU A 211 0.97 -16.11 -12.14
C GLU A 211 0.42 -16.17 -10.71
N SER A 212 1.33 -16.37 -9.78
CA SER A 212 1.01 -16.32 -8.36
C SER A 212 1.03 -14.90 -7.85
N ALA A 213 0.10 -14.56 -6.93
CA ALA A 213 0.08 -13.23 -6.33
C ALA A 213 1.23 -13.03 -5.34
N LEU A 214 1.90 -11.88 -5.44
CA LEU A 214 2.96 -11.44 -4.53
C LEU A 214 2.51 -11.49 -3.06
N GLY A 215 1.30 -11.02 -2.78
CA GLY A 215 0.73 -11.00 -1.43
C GLY A 215 0.38 -12.36 -0.85
N ARG A 216 0.48 -13.42 -1.64
CA ARG A 216 0.21 -14.79 -1.18
C ARG A 216 1.49 -15.57 -0.88
N PHE A 217 2.48 -15.47 -1.75
CA PHE A 217 3.70 -16.30 -1.67
C PHE A 217 4.98 -15.48 -1.42
N GLY A 218 4.91 -14.15 -1.47
CA GLY A 218 6.09 -13.31 -1.54
C GLY A 218 6.71 -13.29 -2.94
N PRO A 219 7.84 -12.61 -3.14
CA PRO A 219 8.47 -12.50 -4.44
C PRO A 219 9.05 -13.84 -4.89
N LYS A 220 8.79 -14.22 -6.16
CA LYS A 220 9.29 -15.44 -6.81
C LYS A 220 10.81 -15.49 -6.86
N GLN A 221 11.43 -14.34 -7.08
CA GLN A 221 12.86 -14.16 -6.98
C GLN A 221 13.15 -13.03 -5.99
N ARG A 222 14.19 -13.20 -5.17
CA ARG A 222 14.56 -12.17 -4.21
C ARG A 222 15.16 -10.97 -4.93
N PRO A 223 14.49 -9.80 -4.90
CA PRO A 223 15.05 -8.58 -5.47
C PRO A 223 16.15 -8.01 -4.57
N ASP A 224 16.92 -7.07 -5.10
CA ASP A 224 17.87 -6.29 -4.32
C ASP A 224 17.14 -5.49 -3.21
N HIS A 225 17.84 -5.19 -2.14
CA HIS A 225 17.33 -4.44 -0.98
C HIS A 225 16.08 -5.06 -0.32
N TYR A 226 15.79 -6.32 -0.62
CA TYR A 226 14.66 -7.02 -0.03
C TYR A 226 14.96 -7.43 1.41
N LEU A 227 14.20 -6.87 2.32
CA LEU A 227 14.18 -7.36 3.69
C LEU A 227 13.41 -8.67 3.72
N SER A 228 14.03 -9.72 4.15
CA SER A 228 13.60 -11.12 4.21
C SER A 228 12.09 -11.37 4.27
N PRO A 229 11.62 -12.53 3.81
CA PRO A 229 10.19 -12.79 3.61
C PRO A 229 9.40 -12.55 4.89
N CYS A 230 8.47 -11.61 4.81
CA CYS A 230 7.45 -11.39 5.82
C CYS A 230 6.27 -12.34 5.56
N GLN A 231 6.56 -13.64 5.36
CA GLN A 231 5.51 -14.64 5.23
C GLN A 231 4.84 -14.80 6.60
N ILE A 232 3.58 -14.43 6.66
CA ILE A 232 2.77 -14.59 7.86
C ILE A 232 2.52 -16.09 8.07
N PRO A 233 2.75 -16.60 9.30
CA PRO A 233 2.54 -18.02 9.57
C PRO A 233 1.11 -18.45 9.27
N ASP A 234 0.94 -19.60 8.60
CA ASP A 234 -0.37 -20.14 8.24
C ASP A 234 -1.28 -20.35 9.47
N THR A 235 -0.68 -20.62 10.63
CA THR A 235 -1.40 -20.79 11.91
C THR A 235 -2.10 -19.51 12.38
N TRP A 236 -1.75 -18.35 11.85
CA TRP A 236 -2.40 -17.07 12.17
C TRP A 236 -3.68 -16.86 11.38
N ASN A 237 -3.91 -17.67 10.34
CA ASN A 237 -5.09 -17.63 9.50
C ASN A 237 -5.42 -16.22 8.95
N TYR A 238 -4.38 -15.54 8.47
CA TYR A 238 -4.48 -14.16 7.97
C TYR A 238 -5.08 -14.14 6.58
N GLY A 239 -6.32 -13.70 6.46
CA GLY A 239 -6.98 -13.43 5.18
C GLY A 239 -6.68 -12.04 4.65
N HIS A 240 -7.20 -11.72 3.47
CA HIS A 240 -6.91 -10.49 2.71
C HIS A 240 -7.14 -9.18 3.48
N GLY A 241 -8.22 -9.09 4.24
CA GLY A 241 -8.57 -7.88 5.00
C GLY A 241 -7.92 -7.75 6.38
N ASN A 242 -7.18 -8.75 6.86
CA ASN A 242 -6.69 -8.76 8.25
C ASN A 242 -5.55 -7.77 8.51
N TYR A 243 -4.89 -7.30 7.46
CA TYR A 243 -3.76 -6.37 7.56
C TYR A 243 -4.15 -4.98 8.06
N LEU A 244 -5.39 -4.57 7.86
CA LEU A 244 -5.90 -3.23 8.15
C LEU A 244 -6.92 -3.22 9.30
N GLN A 245 -7.10 -4.33 10.01
CA GLN A 245 -8.06 -4.45 11.11
C GLN A 245 -7.38 -4.26 12.46
N VAL A 246 -8.09 -3.62 13.39
CA VAL A 246 -7.67 -3.46 14.79
C VAL A 246 -7.55 -4.82 15.46
N ASP A 247 -8.57 -5.63 15.27
CA ASP A 247 -8.64 -6.98 15.78
C ASP A 247 -8.72 -7.97 14.62
N PRO A 248 -7.79 -8.91 14.51
CA PRO A 248 -7.91 -9.99 13.55
C PRO A 248 -9.19 -10.78 13.84
N PRO A 249 -9.81 -11.43 12.83
CA PRO A 249 -10.99 -12.25 13.06
C PRO A 249 -10.68 -13.35 14.08
N ALA A 250 -11.72 -13.86 14.73
CA ALA A 250 -11.59 -14.87 15.79
C ALA A 250 -10.81 -16.15 15.35
N GLN A 251 -10.72 -16.39 14.04
CA GLN A 251 -9.92 -17.47 13.45
C GLN A 251 -8.44 -17.15 13.32
N ALA A 252 -8.06 -15.89 13.40
CA ALA A 252 -6.65 -15.50 13.32
C ALA A 252 -6.00 -15.67 14.69
N VAL A 253 -5.07 -16.60 14.78
CA VAL A 253 -4.32 -16.86 16.01
C VAL A 253 -2.97 -16.17 15.91
N ILE A 254 -2.82 -15.03 16.59
CA ILE A 254 -1.54 -14.33 16.66
C ILE A 254 -0.86 -14.69 17.95
N PRO A 255 0.25 -15.46 17.92
CA PRO A 255 1.01 -15.77 19.11
C PRO A 255 1.58 -14.51 19.77
N PRO A 256 1.62 -14.42 21.10
CA PRO A 256 2.26 -13.30 21.77
C PRO A 256 3.75 -13.27 21.47
N ALA A 257 4.29 -12.06 21.25
CA ALA A 257 5.73 -11.80 21.06
C ALA A 257 6.42 -12.70 20.02
N THR A 258 5.80 -12.93 18.88
CA THR A 258 6.39 -13.70 17.79
C THR A 258 7.16 -12.80 16.82
N MET A 259 8.37 -13.22 16.45
CA MET A 259 9.13 -12.59 15.37
C MET A 259 8.86 -13.31 14.05
N ILE A 260 8.72 -12.54 12.98
CA ILE A 260 8.84 -13.10 11.63
C ILE A 260 10.33 -13.30 11.35
N PRO A 261 10.80 -14.52 11.18
CA PRO A 261 12.23 -14.79 11.04
C PRO A 261 12.83 -13.99 9.88
N ASN A 262 13.97 -13.34 10.16
CA ASN A 262 14.73 -12.57 9.17
C ASN A 262 13.97 -11.43 8.47
N SER A 263 12.84 -10.98 9.02
CA SER A 263 12.07 -9.86 8.45
C SER A 263 12.72 -8.49 8.69
N GLY A 264 13.63 -8.41 9.66
CA GLY A 264 14.14 -7.13 10.14
C GLY A 264 13.10 -6.30 10.90
N LEU A 265 11.90 -6.84 11.10
CA LEU A 265 10.83 -6.23 11.88
C LEU A 265 10.96 -6.61 13.34
N PRO A 266 10.57 -5.74 14.27
CA PRO A 266 10.50 -6.10 15.70
C PRO A 266 9.49 -7.23 15.92
N PRO A 267 9.53 -7.87 17.10
CA PRO A 267 8.59 -8.92 17.45
C PRO A 267 7.13 -8.46 17.33
N LEU A 268 6.29 -9.31 16.76
CA LEU A 268 4.85 -9.09 16.76
C LEU A 268 4.28 -9.30 18.16
N ARG A 269 3.44 -8.38 18.63
CA ARG A 269 2.85 -8.42 19.96
C ARG A 269 1.34 -8.34 19.87
N GLY A 270 0.67 -9.40 20.28
CA GLY A 270 -0.79 -9.44 20.29
C GLY A 270 -1.43 -9.18 18.93
N ALA A 271 -2.69 -8.79 18.91
CA ALA A 271 -3.46 -8.53 17.70
C ALA A 271 -2.90 -7.40 16.84
N ASN A 272 -2.31 -6.38 17.47
CA ASN A 272 -1.77 -5.20 16.78
C ASN A 272 -0.24 -5.20 16.66
N GLY A 273 0.42 -6.23 17.14
CA GLY A 273 1.87 -6.23 17.28
C GLY A 273 2.62 -6.11 15.95
N TRP A 274 2.08 -6.64 14.88
CA TRP A 274 2.67 -6.51 13.56
C TRP A 274 2.57 -5.06 13.05
N GLN A 275 1.49 -4.35 13.34
CA GLN A 275 1.30 -2.95 12.95
C GLN A 275 2.25 -2.03 13.70
N GLU A 276 2.44 -2.26 15.01
CA GLU A 276 3.45 -1.54 15.80
C GLU A 276 4.86 -1.81 15.29
N ALA A 277 5.18 -3.08 15.07
CA ALA A 277 6.45 -3.51 14.53
C ALA A 277 6.75 -2.87 13.17
N TRP A 278 5.75 -2.83 12.34
CA TRP A 278 5.77 -2.30 11.01
C TRP A 278 5.93 -0.77 11.01
N SER A 279 5.15 -0.05 11.81
CA SER A 279 5.28 1.40 11.98
C SER A 279 6.68 1.80 12.40
N ALA A 280 7.21 1.14 13.44
CA ALA A 280 8.55 1.38 13.93
C ALA A 280 9.61 1.12 12.86
N SER A 281 9.44 0.09 12.02
CA SER A 281 10.37 -0.24 10.94
C SER A 281 10.36 0.79 9.81
N VAL A 282 9.18 1.32 9.48
CA VAL A 282 9.01 2.28 8.38
C VAL A 282 9.66 3.62 8.70
N VAL A 283 9.48 4.11 9.90
CA VAL A 283 9.82 5.49 10.25
C VAL A 283 11.11 5.62 11.04
N SER A 284 11.50 4.63 11.85
CA SER A 284 12.65 4.74 12.78
C SER A 284 14.03 4.68 12.16
N GLY A 285 14.18 4.41 10.87
CA GLY A 285 15.49 4.33 10.23
C GLY A 285 16.42 3.22 10.74
N ARG A 286 15.90 2.23 11.41
CA ARG A 286 16.68 1.11 11.95
C ARG A 286 17.28 0.18 10.90
N PHE A 287 17.21 0.58 9.64
CA PHE A 287 17.80 -0.17 8.55
C PHE A 287 18.83 0.71 7.85
N LYS A 288 20.05 0.53 8.26
CA LYS A 288 21.23 0.92 7.50
C LYS A 288 21.57 -0.19 6.54
#